data_7daaed2dfcb9598bc9002ee012c3df9d
#
_entry.id   7daaed2dfcb9598bc9002ee012c3df9d
#
_cell.length_a   1.000
_cell.length_b   1.000
_cell.length_c   1.000
_cell.angle_alpha   90.00
_cell.angle_beta   90.00
_cell.angle_gamma   90.00
#
_symmetry.space_group_name_H-M   'P 1'
#
loop_
_entity.id
_entity.type
_entity.pdbx_description
1 polymer ?
#
loop_
_entity_poly.entity_id
_entity_poly.type
_entity_poly.pdbx_seq_one_letter_code
_entity_poly.pdbx_strand_id
1 'polypeptide(L)'
;MAMERVWVLSAVALVLSVSSVSAGPCSDEIDAAQARVDARLAAIAGAGRTARESTAATMHRQPTPGSIAQAEEGLGEVSAKLVQSVGAALQRARAADAAGNKSACEQALAEVDKVLGP
;
A
#
# COMPACT_ATOMS: atom_id res chain seq x y z
N MET A 1 -28.23 -47.39 41.08
CA MET A 1 -27.58 -46.08 41.27
C MET A 1 -27.05 -45.63 39.93
N ALA A 2 -27.84 -44.83 39.26
CA ALA A 2 -27.49 -44.33 37.94
C ALA A 2 -26.49 -43.17 38.10
N MET A 3 -25.26 -43.38 37.69
CA MET A 3 -24.32 -42.27 37.50
C MET A 3 -24.70 -41.55 36.20
N GLU A 4 -25.43 -40.51 36.33
CA GLU A 4 -25.71 -39.57 35.26
C GLU A 4 -24.42 -38.85 34.88
N ARG A 5 -23.85 -39.30 33.79
CA ARG A 5 -22.75 -38.59 33.15
C ARG A 5 -23.34 -37.34 32.45
N VAL A 6 -23.35 -36.26 33.18
CA VAL A 6 -23.62 -34.95 32.59
C VAL A 6 -22.46 -34.61 31.67
N TRP A 7 -22.64 -34.89 30.39
CA TRP A 7 -21.81 -34.35 29.36
C TRP A 7 -22.15 -32.86 29.21
N VAL A 8 -21.36 -32.04 29.89
CA VAL A 8 -21.38 -30.61 29.63
C VAL A 8 -20.72 -30.42 28.28
N LEU A 9 -21.53 -30.41 27.25
CA LEU A 9 -21.14 -29.90 25.93
C LEU A 9 -20.95 -28.41 26.07
N SER A 10 -19.72 -28.00 26.41
CA SER A 10 -19.26 -26.62 26.24
C SER A 10 -19.25 -26.33 24.74
N ALA A 11 -20.38 -25.90 24.23
CA ALA A 11 -20.44 -25.23 22.95
C ALA A 11 -19.70 -23.89 23.12
N VAL A 12 -18.40 -23.91 22.85
CA VAL A 12 -17.63 -22.69 22.59
C VAL A 12 -18.16 -22.14 21.27
N ALA A 13 -19.17 -21.31 21.36
CA ALA A 13 -19.57 -20.45 20.26
C ALA A 13 -18.45 -19.47 20.05
N LEU A 14 -17.53 -19.80 19.15
CA LEU A 14 -16.61 -18.85 18.55
C LEU A 14 -17.48 -17.89 17.77
N VAL A 15 -17.91 -16.83 18.42
CA VAL A 15 -18.49 -15.67 17.76
C VAL A 15 -17.33 -15.04 16.99
N LEU A 16 -17.13 -15.49 15.77
CA LEU A 16 -16.41 -14.76 14.77
C LEU A 16 -17.13 -13.43 14.61
N SER A 17 -16.73 -12.46 15.41
CA SER A 17 -17.08 -11.07 15.18
C SER A 17 -16.40 -10.70 13.87
N VAL A 18 -17.06 -10.99 12.76
CA VAL A 18 -16.75 -10.35 11.48
C VAL A 18 -17.09 -8.89 11.74
N SER A 19 -16.07 -8.15 12.18
CA SER A 19 -16.14 -6.71 12.15
C SER A 19 -16.38 -6.38 10.68
N SER A 20 -17.63 -6.10 10.36
CA SER A 20 -17.95 -5.50 9.07
C SER A 20 -17.12 -4.22 9.03
N VAL A 21 -16.00 -4.27 8.34
CA VAL A 21 -15.26 -3.05 7.98
C VAL A 21 -16.26 -2.31 7.10
N SER A 22 -17.07 -1.47 7.73
CA SER A 22 -17.92 -0.55 7.01
C SER A 22 -16.99 0.26 6.12
N ALA A 23 -17.09 0.08 4.83
CA ALA A 23 -16.48 0.97 3.88
C ALA A 23 -16.93 2.39 4.26
N GLY A 24 -15.97 3.26 4.48
CA GLY A 24 -16.27 4.64 4.84
C GLY A 24 -16.79 5.44 3.64
N PRO A 25 -17.11 6.71 3.84
CA PRO A 25 -17.76 7.54 2.82
C PRO A 25 -16.89 7.82 1.60
N CYS A 26 -15.57 7.54 1.65
CA CYS A 26 -14.66 7.73 0.54
C CYS A 26 -13.70 6.56 0.30
N SER A 27 -14.05 5.37 0.74
CA SER A 27 -13.22 4.17 0.57
C SER A 27 -12.90 3.87 -0.90
N ASP A 28 -13.87 4.00 -1.79
CA ASP A 28 -13.69 3.75 -3.23
C ASP A 28 -12.70 4.75 -3.86
N GLU A 29 -12.74 5.99 -3.43
CA GLU A 29 -11.80 7.03 -3.87
C GLU A 29 -10.39 6.77 -3.34
N ILE A 30 -10.25 6.24 -2.13
CA ILE A 30 -8.95 5.82 -1.58
C ILE A 30 -8.37 4.68 -2.41
N ASP A 31 -9.16 3.67 -2.75
CA ASP A 31 -8.73 2.54 -3.56
C ASP A 31 -8.32 2.99 -4.96
N ALA A 32 -9.09 3.88 -5.58
CA ALA A 32 -8.75 4.47 -6.87
C ALA A 32 -7.45 5.29 -6.80
N ALA A 33 -7.24 6.06 -5.73
CA ALA A 33 -6.00 6.80 -5.53
C ALA A 33 -4.81 5.86 -5.35
N GLN A 34 -4.96 4.80 -4.58
CA GLN A 34 -3.93 3.77 -4.40
C GLN A 34 -3.53 3.14 -5.75
N ALA A 35 -4.50 2.76 -6.57
CA ALA A 35 -4.24 2.18 -7.89
C ALA A 35 -3.45 3.14 -8.80
N ARG A 36 -3.74 4.45 -8.74
CA ARG A 36 -2.98 5.47 -9.50
C ARG A 36 -1.54 5.61 -9.01
N VAL A 37 -1.34 5.55 -7.70
CA VAL A 37 0.00 5.56 -7.09
C VAL A 37 0.80 4.36 -7.56
N ASP A 38 0.22 3.17 -7.49
CA ASP A 38 0.87 1.92 -7.90
C ASP A 38 1.22 1.95 -9.40
N ALA A 39 0.33 2.46 -10.24
CA ALA A 39 0.59 2.65 -11.67
C ALA A 39 1.73 3.65 -11.91
N ARG A 40 1.81 4.73 -11.14
CA ARG A 40 2.91 5.71 -11.25
C ARG A 40 4.25 5.11 -10.83
N LEU A 41 4.27 4.36 -9.74
CA LEU A 41 5.48 3.67 -9.28
C LEU A 41 5.93 2.60 -10.29
N ALA A 42 5.00 1.86 -10.87
CA ALA A 42 5.30 0.89 -11.92
C ALA A 42 5.87 1.56 -13.18
N ALA A 43 5.35 2.72 -13.56
CA ALA A 43 5.87 3.50 -14.69
C ALA A 43 7.31 4.00 -14.43
N ILE A 44 7.59 4.49 -13.22
CA ILE A 44 8.94 4.92 -12.81
C ILE A 44 9.89 3.72 -12.84
N ALA A 45 9.49 2.58 -12.27
CA ALA A 45 10.29 1.36 -12.29
C ALA A 45 10.52 0.83 -13.70
N GLY A 46 9.51 0.92 -14.58
CA GLY A 46 9.60 0.54 -15.99
C GLY A 46 10.56 1.44 -16.78
N ALA A 47 10.54 2.74 -16.54
CA ALA A 47 11.47 3.69 -17.16
C ALA A 47 12.93 3.42 -16.77
N GLY A 48 13.19 3.01 -15.53
CA GLY A 48 14.52 2.60 -15.09
C GLY A 48 15.04 1.33 -15.75
N ARG A 49 14.15 0.42 -16.18
CA ARG A 49 14.52 -0.83 -16.86
C ARG A 49 14.92 -0.64 -18.33
N THR A 50 14.49 0.44 -18.96
CA THR A 50 14.86 0.77 -20.35
C THR A 50 16.23 1.44 -20.44
N ALA A 51 16.87 1.75 -19.31
CA ALA A 51 18.28 2.12 -19.31
C ALA A 51 19.08 0.93 -19.88
N ARG A 52 19.93 1.23 -20.88
CA ARG A 52 20.74 0.25 -21.62
C ARG A 52 21.36 -0.77 -20.67
N GLU A 53 21.11 -2.07 -20.95
CA GLU A 53 21.76 -3.15 -20.22
C GLU A 53 23.27 -2.90 -20.21
N SER A 54 23.86 -2.82 -19.02
CA SER A 54 25.29 -2.67 -18.91
C SER A 54 25.96 -3.95 -19.43
N THR A 55 27.10 -3.82 -20.08
CA THR A 55 27.90 -4.96 -20.55
C THR A 55 28.21 -5.96 -19.43
N ALA A 56 28.16 -5.51 -18.18
CA ALA A 56 28.30 -6.34 -16.99
C ALA A 56 27.09 -7.24 -16.72
N ALA A 57 25.87 -6.80 -17.05
CA ALA A 57 24.65 -7.60 -16.93
C ALA A 57 24.59 -8.72 -17.97
N THR A 58 25.08 -8.45 -19.19
CA THR A 58 25.15 -9.44 -20.28
C THR A 58 26.28 -10.45 -20.10
N MET A 59 27.24 -10.18 -19.24
CA MET A 59 28.40 -11.05 -18.98
C MET A 59 28.21 -12.01 -17.79
N HIS A 60 26.99 -12.28 -17.37
CA HIS A 60 26.67 -13.15 -16.23
C HIS A 60 27.41 -12.81 -14.92
N ARG A 61 27.82 -11.56 -14.74
CA ARG A 61 28.41 -11.11 -13.49
C ARG A 61 27.32 -10.80 -12.48
N GLN A 62 27.45 -11.36 -11.30
CA GLN A 62 26.60 -10.98 -10.18
C GLN A 62 26.68 -9.46 -9.94
N PRO A 63 25.54 -8.79 -9.71
CA PRO A 63 25.54 -7.39 -9.35
C PRO A 63 26.43 -7.16 -8.12
N THR A 64 27.32 -6.19 -8.20
CA THR A 64 28.12 -5.79 -7.05
C THR A 64 27.29 -4.88 -6.14
N PRO A 65 27.59 -4.83 -4.82
CA PRO A 65 26.92 -3.89 -3.92
C PRO A 65 26.96 -2.44 -4.43
N GLY A 66 28.04 -2.04 -5.10
CA GLY A 66 28.17 -0.71 -5.71
C GLY A 66 27.25 -0.49 -6.90
N SER A 67 27.05 -1.49 -7.76
CA SER A 67 26.11 -1.36 -8.89
C SER A 67 24.65 -1.36 -8.43
N ILE A 68 24.34 -2.04 -7.34
CA ILE A 68 23.01 -2.00 -6.71
C ILE A 68 22.78 -0.61 -6.12
N ALA A 69 23.74 -0.06 -5.36
CA ALA A 69 23.64 1.27 -4.78
C ALA A 69 23.47 2.36 -5.85
N GLN A 70 24.19 2.28 -6.97
CA GLN A 70 24.01 3.22 -8.09
C GLN A 70 22.62 3.10 -8.76
N ALA A 71 22.09 1.89 -8.87
CA ALA A 71 20.74 1.69 -9.40
C ALA A 71 19.69 2.23 -8.45
N GLU A 72 19.90 2.07 -7.15
CA GLU A 72 19.04 2.62 -6.09
C GLU A 72 19.11 4.15 -6.04
N GLU A 73 20.30 4.75 -6.17
CA GLU A 73 20.46 6.20 -6.24
C GLU A 73 19.72 6.80 -7.46
N GLY A 74 19.80 6.16 -8.62
CA GLY A 74 19.12 6.62 -9.84
C GLY A 74 17.59 6.55 -9.76
N LEU A 75 17.06 5.61 -8.97
CA LEU A 75 15.62 5.47 -8.72
C LEU A 75 15.18 6.22 -7.44
N GLY A 76 16.14 6.57 -6.57
CA GLY A 76 15.92 6.69 -5.14
C GLY A 76 15.20 7.96 -4.69
N GLU A 77 15.64 9.12 -5.16
CA GLU A 77 15.21 10.35 -4.48
C GLU A 77 13.79 10.78 -4.85
N VAL A 78 13.44 10.69 -6.12
CA VAL A 78 12.10 11.06 -6.59
C VAL A 78 11.08 10.05 -6.11
N SER A 79 11.39 8.76 -6.18
CA SER A 79 10.51 7.69 -5.72
C SER A 79 10.33 7.70 -4.21
N ALA A 80 11.38 7.95 -3.44
CA ALA A 80 11.30 8.02 -1.99
C ALA A 80 10.45 9.20 -1.51
N LYS A 81 10.62 10.38 -2.09
CA LYS A 81 9.79 11.55 -1.78
C LYS A 81 8.33 11.33 -2.17
N LEU A 82 8.10 10.75 -3.34
CA LEU A 82 6.76 10.41 -3.81
C LEU A 82 6.07 9.46 -2.82
N VAL A 83 6.70 8.34 -2.49
CA VAL A 83 6.17 7.34 -1.57
C VAL A 83 5.89 7.94 -0.20
N GLN A 84 6.79 8.75 0.33
CA GLN A 84 6.64 9.38 1.62
C GLN A 84 5.47 10.39 1.66
N SER A 85 5.38 11.27 0.67
CA SER A 85 4.33 12.29 0.58
C SER A 85 2.96 11.66 0.37
N VAL A 86 2.86 10.74 -0.56
CA VAL A 86 1.62 10.03 -0.89
C VAL A 86 1.20 9.12 0.25
N GLY A 87 2.15 8.41 0.88
CA GLY A 87 1.88 7.55 2.02
C GLY A 87 1.24 8.32 3.17
N ALA A 88 1.77 9.49 3.52
CA ALA A 88 1.21 10.34 4.56
C ALA A 88 -0.20 10.86 4.20
N ALA A 89 -0.43 11.25 2.96
CA ALA A 89 -1.74 11.71 2.50
C ALA A 89 -2.78 10.58 2.51
N LEU A 90 -2.42 9.38 2.04
CA LEU A 90 -3.30 8.21 2.08
C LEU A 90 -3.63 7.77 3.50
N GLN A 91 -2.69 7.85 4.43
CA GLN A 91 -2.97 7.56 5.84
C GLN A 91 -3.98 8.55 6.43
N ARG A 92 -3.86 9.84 6.11
CA ARG A 92 -4.85 10.84 6.53
C ARG A 92 -6.21 10.60 5.92
N ALA A 93 -6.25 10.23 4.63
CA ALA A 93 -7.49 9.87 3.96
C ALA A 93 -8.19 8.69 4.65
N ARG A 94 -7.46 7.61 4.96
CA ARG A 94 -7.99 6.44 5.65
C ARG A 94 -8.47 6.76 7.07
N ALA A 95 -7.74 7.60 7.80
CA ALA A 95 -8.15 8.03 9.13
C ALA A 95 -9.43 8.88 9.10
N ALA A 96 -9.54 9.77 8.12
CA ALA A 96 -10.75 10.56 7.91
C ALA A 96 -11.94 9.69 7.47
N ASP A 97 -11.71 8.72 6.61
CA ASP A 97 -12.71 7.75 6.17
C ASP A 97 -13.25 6.93 7.35
N ALA A 98 -12.36 6.40 8.19
CA ALA A 98 -12.71 5.67 9.40
C ALA A 98 -13.50 6.53 10.41
N ALA A 99 -13.24 7.83 10.44
CA ALA A 99 -13.97 8.79 11.27
C ALA A 99 -15.30 9.26 10.63
N GLY A 100 -15.62 8.82 9.41
CA GLY A 100 -16.82 9.27 8.68
C GLY A 100 -16.71 10.72 8.16
N ASN A 101 -15.51 11.28 8.13
CA ASN A 101 -15.26 12.65 7.69
C ASN A 101 -14.92 12.70 6.20
N LYS A 102 -15.94 12.74 5.36
CA LYS A 102 -15.78 12.77 3.91
C LYS A 102 -14.94 13.96 3.43
N SER A 103 -15.20 15.15 3.94
CA SER A 103 -14.50 16.36 3.53
C SER A 103 -12.99 16.30 3.82
N ALA A 104 -12.59 15.81 4.99
CA ALA A 104 -11.19 15.65 5.33
C ALA A 104 -10.52 14.55 4.46
N CYS A 105 -11.26 13.50 4.12
CA CYS A 105 -10.77 12.46 3.22
C CYS A 105 -10.53 13.01 1.81
N GLU A 106 -11.49 13.76 1.24
CA GLU A 106 -11.35 14.38 -0.08
C GLU A 106 -10.17 15.37 -0.13
N GLN A 107 -9.95 16.14 0.94
CA GLN A 107 -8.80 17.04 1.05
C GLN A 107 -7.46 16.27 1.02
N ALA A 108 -7.38 15.17 1.76
CA ALA A 108 -6.18 14.33 1.76
C ALA A 108 -5.94 13.68 0.39
N LEU A 109 -6.99 13.26 -0.30
CA LEU A 109 -6.88 12.70 -1.66
C LEU A 109 -6.47 13.76 -2.68
N ALA A 110 -6.92 15.00 -2.53
CA ALA A 110 -6.47 16.12 -3.36
C ALA A 110 -4.95 16.37 -3.25
N GLU A 111 -4.36 16.10 -2.08
CA GLU A 111 -2.91 16.16 -1.93
C GLU A 111 -2.21 15.03 -2.69
N VAL A 112 -2.78 13.83 -2.72
CA VAL A 112 -2.27 12.73 -3.56
C VAL A 112 -2.25 13.15 -5.02
N ASP A 113 -3.34 13.73 -5.51
CA ASP A 113 -3.45 14.20 -6.89
C ASP A 113 -2.41 15.27 -7.25
N LYS A 114 -2.15 16.19 -6.34
CA LYS A 114 -1.10 17.22 -6.53
C LYS A 114 0.29 16.60 -6.67
N VAL A 115 0.58 15.56 -5.91
CA VAL A 115 1.89 14.90 -5.93
C VAL A 115 2.04 14.04 -7.17
N LEU A 116 0.98 13.37 -7.61
CA LEU A 116 1.00 12.55 -8.82
C LEU A 116 1.11 13.39 -10.10
N GLY A 117 0.60 14.61 -10.06
CA GLY A 117 0.51 15.48 -11.23
C GLY A 117 -0.54 15.00 -12.25
N PRO A 118 -0.71 15.75 -13.33
CA PRO A 118 -1.59 15.36 -14.43
C PRO A 118 -1.06 14.17 -15.21
#